data_1df9b15b5a31eb1a94db68bda7f17a75
#
_entry.id   1df9b15b5a31eb1a94db68bda7f17a75
#
_cell.length_a   1.000
_cell.length_b   1.000
_cell.length_c   1.000
_cell.angle_alpha   90.00
_cell.angle_beta   90.00
_cell.angle_gamma   90.00
#
_symmetry.space_group_name_H-M   'P 1'
#
loop_
_entity.id
_entity.type
_entity.pdbx_description
1 polymer ?
#
loop_
_entity_poly.entity_id
_entity_poly.type
_entity_poly.pdbx_seq_one_letter_code
_entity_poly.pdbx_strand_id
1 'polypeptide(L)'
;MEYQVNINYQFTAETEQEAKEKAKQFVSDNLTIKPLKDSMLSPLQVALRCRDFRNKKKEHFCVFFLDTQNRITGRETVSIGTLNASLVHPRECFRTAILKNCCSLIFVHNHPSGSLE
;
A
#
# COMPACT_ATOMS: atom_id res chain seq x y z
N MET A 1 7.12 12.30 -0.09
CA MET A 1 5.65 12.33 -0.27
C MET A 1 5.30 11.62 -1.57
N GLU A 2 4.32 10.74 -1.55
CA GLU A 2 3.90 10.00 -2.73
C GLU A 2 2.72 10.68 -3.41
N TYR A 3 2.72 10.66 -4.74
CA TYR A 3 1.66 11.22 -5.56
C TYR A 3 1.15 10.19 -6.54
N GLN A 4 -0.13 10.25 -6.84
CA GLN A 4 -0.77 9.41 -7.83
C GLN A 4 -1.26 10.27 -8.99
N VAL A 5 -0.96 9.82 -10.22
CA VAL A 5 -1.43 10.45 -11.46
C VAL A 5 -2.28 9.43 -12.20
N ASN A 6 -3.53 9.76 -12.44
CA ASN A 6 -4.46 8.93 -13.20
C ASN A 6 -4.94 9.69 -14.42
N ILE A 7 -4.70 9.13 -15.59
CA ILE A 7 -5.16 9.68 -16.86
C ILE A 7 -5.88 8.58 -17.63
N ASN A 8 -7.13 8.84 -18.00
CA ASN A 8 -7.91 7.95 -18.85
C ASN A 8 -8.58 8.79 -19.93
N TYR A 9 -8.04 8.71 -21.16
CA TYR A 9 -8.52 9.51 -22.26
C TYR A 9 -8.39 8.74 -23.57
N GLN A 10 -9.47 8.71 -24.31
CA GLN A 10 -9.49 8.10 -25.67
C GLN A 10 -9.77 9.17 -26.70
N PHE A 11 -9.06 9.12 -27.80
CA PHE A 11 -9.21 10.07 -28.89
C PHE A 11 -8.88 9.40 -30.22
N THR A 12 -9.27 10.04 -31.32
CA THR A 12 -8.94 9.58 -32.67
C THR A 12 -7.84 10.44 -33.28
N ALA A 13 -6.95 9.80 -34.01
CA ALA A 13 -5.88 10.47 -34.76
C ALA A 13 -5.61 9.70 -36.05
N GLU A 14 -5.20 10.41 -37.09
CA GLU A 14 -4.91 9.79 -38.38
C GLU A 14 -3.50 9.20 -38.44
N THR A 15 -2.57 9.75 -37.65
CA THR A 15 -1.18 9.28 -37.61
C THR A 15 -0.71 9.15 -36.16
N GLU A 16 0.35 8.34 -35.95
CA GLU A 16 0.98 8.18 -34.66
C GLU A 16 1.55 9.52 -34.13
N GLN A 17 2.12 10.33 -35.00
CA GLN A 17 2.66 11.63 -34.62
C GLN A 17 1.56 12.56 -34.12
N GLU A 18 0.43 12.61 -34.80
CA GLU A 18 -0.74 13.38 -34.37
C GLU A 18 -1.25 12.86 -33.00
N ALA A 19 -1.29 11.54 -32.82
CA ALA A 19 -1.69 10.94 -31.55
C ALA A 19 -0.79 11.37 -30.40
N LYS A 20 0.52 11.39 -30.60
CA LYS A 20 1.49 11.84 -29.59
C LYS A 20 1.31 13.32 -29.24
N GLU A 21 1.08 14.15 -30.23
CA GLU A 21 0.86 15.58 -30.00
C GLU A 21 -0.44 15.84 -29.25
N LYS A 22 -1.53 15.17 -29.61
CA LYS A 22 -2.81 15.26 -28.91
C LYS A 22 -2.70 14.77 -27.46
N ALA A 23 -1.99 13.67 -27.22
CA ALA A 23 -1.77 13.14 -25.89
C ALA A 23 -0.98 14.12 -25.00
N LYS A 24 0.08 14.72 -25.53
CA LYS A 24 0.87 15.72 -24.83
C LYS A 24 0.04 16.96 -24.47
N GLN A 25 -0.76 17.42 -25.40
CA GLN A 25 -1.63 18.59 -25.19
C GLN A 25 -2.68 18.28 -24.12
N PHE A 26 -3.30 17.12 -24.18
CA PHE A 26 -4.28 16.70 -23.18
C PHE A 26 -3.67 16.63 -21.78
N VAL A 27 -2.48 16.02 -21.65
CA VAL A 27 -1.77 15.91 -20.37
C VAL A 27 -1.45 17.29 -19.82
N SER A 28 -0.95 18.20 -20.69
CA SER A 28 -0.62 19.57 -20.30
C SER A 28 -1.84 20.33 -19.77
N ASP A 29 -2.99 20.15 -20.43
CA ASP A 29 -4.20 20.92 -20.09
C ASP A 29 -4.98 20.33 -18.91
N ASN A 30 -4.86 19.01 -18.69
CA ASN A 30 -5.74 18.29 -17.75
C ASN A 30 -4.98 17.53 -16.66
N LEU A 31 -3.66 17.71 -16.56
CA LEU A 31 -2.86 17.01 -15.57
C LEU A 31 -3.28 17.41 -14.16
N THR A 32 -3.77 16.46 -13.41
CA THR A 32 -4.10 16.62 -11.99
C THR A 32 -3.23 15.70 -11.17
N ILE A 33 -2.44 16.27 -10.28
CA ILE A 33 -1.59 15.53 -9.35
C ILE A 33 -2.25 15.58 -7.97
N LYS A 34 -2.53 14.40 -7.41
CA LYS A 34 -3.11 14.28 -6.07
C LYS A 34 -2.17 13.48 -5.19
N PRO A 35 -1.98 13.90 -3.94
CA PRO A 35 -1.25 13.07 -2.99
C PRO A 35 -1.91 11.69 -2.86
N LEU A 36 -1.08 10.66 -2.78
CA LEU A 36 -1.58 9.33 -2.52
C LEU A 36 -2.15 9.29 -1.10
N LYS A 37 -3.42 8.94 -0.97
CA LYS A 37 -4.07 8.84 0.33
C LYS A 37 -3.49 7.65 1.10
N ASP A 38 -3.18 7.87 2.36
CA ASP A 38 -2.69 6.83 3.27
C ASP A 38 -3.82 5.96 3.80
N SER A 39 -4.74 5.55 2.93
CA SER A 39 -5.86 4.70 3.32
C SER A 39 -5.67 3.26 2.84
N MET A 40 -6.20 2.32 3.62
CA MET A 40 -6.14 0.88 3.37
C MET A 40 -7.55 0.34 3.10
N LEU A 41 -8.13 0.72 1.96
CA LEU A 41 -9.52 0.35 1.61
C LEU A 41 -9.63 -0.92 0.79
N SER A 42 -8.52 -1.44 0.25
CA SER A 42 -8.53 -2.64 -0.59
C SER A 42 -7.25 -3.45 -0.43
N PRO A 43 -7.28 -4.75 -0.77
CA PRO A 43 -6.07 -5.57 -0.78
C PRO A 43 -4.95 -5.00 -1.65
N LEU A 44 -5.29 -4.38 -2.77
CA LEU A 44 -4.29 -3.76 -3.65
C LEU A 44 -3.57 -2.61 -2.95
N GLN A 45 -4.29 -1.76 -2.22
CA GLN A 45 -3.69 -0.66 -1.46
C GLN A 45 -2.76 -1.18 -0.37
N VAL A 46 -3.15 -2.26 0.31
CA VAL A 46 -2.30 -2.93 1.30
C VAL A 46 -1.02 -3.46 0.64
N ALA A 47 -1.14 -4.15 -0.49
CA ALA A 47 0.00 -4.69 -1.22
C ALA A 47 0.97 -3.59 -1.67
N LEU A 48 0.45 -2.47 -2.14
CA LEU A 48 1.27 -1.32 -2.54
C LEU A 48 2.05 -0.71 -1.36
N ARG A 49 1.47 -0.70 -0.17
CA ARG A 49 2.14 -0.20 1.04
C ARG A 49 3.17 -1.17 1.58
N CYS A 50 3.13 -2.44 1.16
CA CYS A 50 4.00 -3.50 1.66
C CYS A 50 5.08 -3.90 0.65
N ARG A 51 5.35 -3.07 -0.36
CA ARG A 51 6.36 -3.37 -1.38
C ARG A 51 7.76 -3.53 -0.81
N ASP A 52 8.07 -2.84 0.28
CA ASP A 52 9.39 -2.83 0.90
C ASP A 52 9.80 -4.20 1.47
N PHE A 53 8.86 -5.03 1.89
CA PHE A 53 9.21 -6.38 2.39
C PHE A 53 8.75 -7.52 1.49
N ARG A 54 8.27 -7.22 0.31
CA ARG A 54 7.83 -8.22 -0.66
C ARG A 54 8.95 -9.18 -1.07
N ASN A 55 10.17 -8.66 -1.20
CA ASN A 55 11.34 -9.41 -1.62
C ASN A 55 12.30 -9.75 -0.46
N LYS A 56 11.87 -9.61 0.78
CA LYS A 56 12.69 -9.99 1.92
C LYS A 56 12.87 -11.49 1.96
N LYS A 57 14.11 -11.94 2.30
CA LYS A 57 14.45 -13.36 2.37
C LYS A 57 13.86 -14.05 3.59
N LYS A 58 13.59 -13.31 4.65
CA LYS A 58 12.97 -13.82 5.87
C LYS A 58 11.51 -13.41 5.92
N GLU A 59 10.69 -14.20 6.59
CA GLU A 59 9.32 -13.84 6.85
C GLU A 59 9.25 -12.65 7.79
N HIS A 60 8.48 -11.65 7.40
CA HIS A 60 8.18 -10.47 8.20
C HIS A 60 6.69 -10.45 8.50
N PHE A 61 6.36 -10.26 9.76
CA PHE A 61 4.99 -10.07 10.20
C PHE A 61 4.85 -8.64 10.69
N CYS A 62 4.04 -7.86 10.00
CA CYS A 62 3.83 -6.44 10.28
C CYS A 62 2.38 -6.17 10.62
N VAL A 63 2.16 -5.14 11.44
CA VAL A 63 0.83 -4.63 11.73
C VAL A 63 0.77 -3.16 11.33
N PHE A 64 -0.31 -2.79 10.65
CA PHE A 64 -0.66 -1.40 10.37
C PHE A 64 -1.75 -0.96 11.32
N PHE A 65 -1.60 0.22 11.88
CA PHE A 65 -2.57 0.86 12.76
C PHE A 65 -3.35 1.90 11.95
N LEU A 66 -4.67 1.83 12.00
CA LEU A 66 -5.54 2.68 11.20
C LEU A 66 -6.45 3.52 12.08
N ASP A 67 -6.76 4.73 11.62
CA ASP A 67 -7.75 5.59 12.25
C ASP A 67 -9.17 5.28 11.75
N THR A 68 -10.15 6.08 12.19
CA THR A 68 -11.56 5.90 11.80
C THR A 68 -11.81 6.09 10.31
N GLN A 69 -10.89 6.70 9.59
CA GLN A 69 -10.98 6.91 8.14
C GLN A 69 -10.10 5.93 7.36
N ASN A 70 -9.65 4.86 8.02
CA ASN A 70 -8.76 3.85 7.46
C ASN A 70 -7.42 4.41 6.98
N ARG A 71 -6.97 5.52 7.56
CA ARG A 71 -5.64 6.07 7.27
C ARG A 71 -4.61 5.43 8.19
N ILE A 72 -3.42 5.20 7.66
CA ILE A 72 -2.31 4.62 8.42
C ILE A 72 -1.81 5.64 9.43
N THR A 73 -1.86 5.29 10.71
CA THR A 73 -1.28 6.09 11.80
C THR A 73 0.04 5.54 12.27
N GLY A 74 0.37 4.31 11.92
CA GLY A 74 1.64 3.69 12.26
C GLY A 74 1.76 2.29 11.69
N ARG A 75 2.98 1.79 11.73
CA ARG A 75 3.33 0.43 11.31
C ARG A 75 4.37 -0.13 12.27
N GLU A 76 4.25 -1.39 12.62
CA GLU A 76 5.20 -2.07 13.48
C GLU A 76 5.52 -3.46 12.93
N THR A 77 6.81 -3.82 12.92
CA THR A 77 7.23 -5.19 12.62
C THR A 77 7.20 -5.98 13.91
N VAL A 78 6.33 -6.96 13.99
CA VAL A 78 6.09 -7.75 15.19
C VAL A 78 7.03 -8.94 15.27
N SER A 79 7.36 -9.54 14.11
CA SER A 79 8.19 -10.74 14.05
C SER A 79 8.98 -10.77 12.74
N ILE A 80 10.22 -11.25 12.82
CA ILE A 80 11.10 -11.48 11.66
C ILE A 80 11.68 -12.88 11.81
N GLY A 81 11.71 -13.64 10.72
CA GLY A 81 12.19 -15.00 10.69
C GLY A 81 11.08 -16.00 10.45
N THR A 82 11.25 -17.22 10.92
CA THR A 82 10.22 -18.25 10.78
C THR A 82 8.98 -17.82 11.55
N LEU A 83 7.86 -17.72 10.86
CA LEU A 83 6.60 -17.32 11.48
C LEU A 83 6.07 -18.52 12.28
N ASN A 84 6.11 -18.38 13.59
CA ASN A 84 5.52 -19.32 14.52
C ASN A 84 4.43 -18.58 15.31
N ALA A 85 3.24 -19.13 15.37
CA ALA A 85 2.12 -18.54 16.09
C ALA A 85 2.44 -18.23 17.55
N SER A 86 3.33 -18.99 18.19
CA SER A 86 3.76 -18.74 19.55
C SER A 86 4.65 -17.51 19.72
N LEU A 87 5.23 -17.00 18.61
CA LEU A 87 6.08 -15.82 18.63
C LEU A 87 5.31 -14.53 18.35
N VAL A 88 4.06 -14.65 17.89
CA VAL A 88 3.19 -13.50 17.65
C VAL A 88 2.23 -13.40 18.83
N HIS A 89 2.42 -12.39 19.67
CA HIS A 89 1.60 -12.19 20.86
C HIS A 89 0.53 -11.13 20.59
N PRO A 90 -0.75 -11.49 20.49
CA PRO A 90 -1.83 -10.52 20.27
C PRO A 90 -1.83 -9.39 21.30
N ARG A 91 -1.49 -9.70 22.55
CA ARG A 91 -1.41 -8.72 23.61
C ARG A 91 -0.48 -7.55 23.27
N GLU A 92 0.70 -7.84 22.69
CA GLU A 92 1.66 -6.79 22.34
C GLU A 92 1.15 -5.95 21.18
N CYS A 93 0.51 -6.57 20.17
CA CYS A 93 -0.09 -5.84 19.06
C CYS A 93 -1.20 -4.91 19.56
N PHE A 94 -2.10 -5.41 20.40
CA PHE A 94 -3.21 -4.63 20.91
C PHE A 94 -2.75 -3.54 21.90
N ARG A 95 -1.70 -3.80 22.66
CA ARG A 95 -1.12 -2.79 23.53
C ARG A 95 -0.69 -1.55 22.74
N THR A 96 0.06 -1.75 21.68
CA THR A 96 0.49 -0.64 20.80
C THR A 96 -0.71 0.03 20.15
N ALA A 97 -1.70 -0.75 19.71
CA ALA A 97 -2.93 -0.23 19.14
C ALA A 97 -3.67 0.72 20.10
N ILE A 98 -3.79 0.32 21.35
CA ILE A 98 -4.44 1.12 22.39
C ILE A 98 -3.64 2.41 22.65
N LEU A 99 -2.32 2.30 22.76
CA LEU A 99 -1.45 3.46 22.97
C LEU A 99 -1.52 4.47 21.82
N LYS A 100 -1.73 3.99 20.59
CA LYS A 100 -1.85 4.84 19.40
C LYS A 100 -3.28 5.31 19.14
N ASN A 101 -4.24 4.94 19.98
CA ASN A 101 -5.65 5.28 19.78
C ASN A 101 -6.16 4.91 18.40
N CYS A 102 -5.69 3.80 17.85
CA CYS A 102 -6.14 3.37 16.52
C CYS A 102 -7.51 2.70 16.59
N CYS A 103 -8.22 2.72 15.47
CA CYS A 103 -9.56 2.19 15.35
C CYS A 103 -9.58 0.75 14.85
N SER A 104 -8.61 0.40 14.01
CA SER A 104 -8.51 -0.92 13.40
C SER A 104 -7.06 -1.29 13.10
N LEU A 105 -6.84 -2.56 12.86
CA LEU A 105 -5.53 -3.15 12.56
C LEU A 105 -5.60 -3.94 11.27
N ILE A 106 -4.49 -3.93 10.51
CA ILE A 106 -4.29 -4.85 9.40
C ILE A 106 -2.99 -5.59 9.64
N PHE A 107 -3.05 -6.92 9.61
CA PHE A 107 -1.88 -7.77 9.73
C PHE A 107 -1.42 -8.21 8.34
N VAL A 108 -0.12 -8.11 8.09
CA VAL A 108 0.47 -8.44 6.81
C VAL A 108 1.75 -9.24 7.02
N HIS A 109 1.95 -10.27 6.22
CA HIS A 109 3.20 -11.01 6.21
C HIS A 109 3.55 -11.40 4.77
N ASN A 110 4.83 -11.59 4.52
CA ASN A 110 5.33 -12.09 3.24
C ASN A 110 5.58 -13.60 3.32
N HIS A 111 5.60 -14.26 2.16
CA HIS A 111 5.94 -15.67 2.01
C HIS A 111 7.20 -15.80 1.14
N PRO A 112 8.41 -15.77 1.70
CA PRO A 112 9.64 -15.84 0.91
C PRO A 112 9.77 -17.12 0.08
N SER A 113 9.16 -18.21 0.56
CA SER A 113 9.14 -19.50 -0.15
C SER A 113 8.13 -19.54 -1.31
N GLY A 114 7.25 -18.55 -1.41
CA GLY A 114 6.13 -18.57 -2.34
C GLY A 114 4.98 -19.50 -1.94
N SER A 115 5.09 -20.17 -0.79
CA SER A 115 4.03 -21.02 -0.26
C SER A 115 2.86 -20.19 0.27
N LEU A 116 1.65 -20.67 0.05
CA LEU A 116 0.42 -20.05 0.58
C LEU A 116 -0.08 -20.73 1.87
N GLU A 117 0.67 -21.71 2.35
CA GLU A 117 0.35 -22.42 3.60
C GLU A 117 0.79 -21.67 4.85
#